data_068bd3989ff42af87bcc30941092b904
#
_entry.id   068bd3989ff42af87bcc30941092b904
#
_cell.length_a   1.000
_cell.length_b   1.000
_cell.length_c   1.000
_cell.angle_alpha   90.00
_cell.angle_beta   90.00
_cell.angle_gamma   90.00
#
_symmetry.space_group_name_H-M   'P 1'
#
loop_
_entity.id
_entity.type
_entity.pdbx_description
1 polymer ?
#
loop_
_entity_poly.entity_id
_entity_poly.type
_entity_poly.pdbx_seq_one_letter_code
_entity_poly.pdbx_strand_id
1 'polypeptide(L)'
;KLVMGCRTGYKDIYGRCPMQPMPGEAAELCGVTVEDFTFLAPGEAMEYDNWNKKRIPAPVFNDVLEPAFGGTAEGFFEGNYYDGKPALVTKNTGKGLAIYFGGCFAEETADAFLEALSIQTPAPWLVLPEGCELAKRGDQYFVLNYKAQSCEITLKKKVTDRLTGNEIEGTYEVAPYGVLVLL
;
A
#
# COMPACT_ATOMS: atom_id res chain seq x y z
N LYS A 1 11.18 -3.28 -5.89
CA LYS A 1 10.85 -2.94 -4.52
C LYS A 1 9.79 -3.92 -4.00
N LEU A 2 9.92 -4.39 -2.78
CA LEU A 2 8.98 -5.28 -2.11
C LEU A 2 8.57 -4.62 -0.79
N VAL A 3 7.27 -4.47 -0.57
CA VAL A 3 6.72 -3.98 0.70
C VAL A 3 5.91 -5.10 1.31
N MET A 4 6.22 -5.46 2.54
CA MET A 4 5.48 -6.41 3.35
C MET A 4 4.86 -5.67 4.54
N GLY A 5 3.65 -6.05 4.91
CA GLY A 5 2.92 -5.48 6.04
C GLY A 5 2.96 -6.39 7.26
N CYS A 6 2.36 -5.91 8.33
CA CYS A 6 2.21 -6.67 9.57
C CYS A 6 1.55 -8.04 9.34
N ARG A 7 1.84 -9.00 10.21
CA ARG A 7 1.37 -10.39 10.14
C ARG A 7 1.85 -11.19 8.93
N THR A 8 2.80 -10.68 8.13
CA THR A 8 3.46 -11.48 7.09
C THR A 8 4.16 -12.68 7.71
N GLY A 9 3.96 -13.86 7.12
CA GLY A 9 4.53 -15.12 7.62
C GLY A 9 3.85 -15.70 8.87
N TYR A 10 2.69 -15.13 9.28
CA TYR A 10 1.92 -15.63 10.42
C TYR A 10 1.36 -17.04 10.22
N LYS A 11 1.08 -17.41 8.97
CA LYS A 11 0.58 -18.74 8.62
C LYS A 11 1.32 -19.32 7.41
N ASP A 12 1.45 -20.65 7.40
CA ASP A 12 1.91 -21.41 6.24
C ASP A 12 0.78 -21.59 5.20
N ILE A 13 1.11 -22.24 4.09
CA ILE A 13 0.14 -22.53 3.01
C ILE A 13 -1.05 -23.40 3.44
N TYR A 14 -0.96 -24.06 4.59
CA TYR A 14 -2.01 -24.90 5.18
C TYR A 14 -2.79 -24.16 6.27
N GLY A 15 -2.50 -22.87 6.52
CA GLY A 15 -3.13 -22.07 7.56
C GLY A 15 -2.61 -22.35 8.98
N ARG A 16 -1.50 -23.07 9.15
CA ARG A 16 -0.89 -23.38 10.44
C ARG A 16 0.06 -22.24 10.82
N CYS A 17 0.10 -21.91 12.12
CA CYS A 17 1.10 -20.97 12.64
C CYS A 17 2.45 -21.70 12.74
N PRO A 18 3.49 -21.27 12.01
CA PRO A 18 4.83 -21.81 12.16
C PRO A 18 5.38 -21.50 13.55
N MET A 19 6.27 -22.36 14.05
CA MET A 19 6.92 -22.19 15.36
C MET A 19 8.14 -21.25 15.31
N GLN A 20 8.53 -20.82 14.13
CA GLN A 20 9.62 -19.84 13.96
C GLN A 20 9.09 -18.41 14.15
N PRO A 21 9.95 -17.48 14.60
CA PRO A 21 9.58 -16.07 14.71
C PRO A 21 9.10 -15.50 13.36
N MET A 22 8.11 -14.60 13.41
CA MET A 22 7.69 -13.84 12.23
C MET A 22 8.82 -12.94 11.73
N PRO A 23 8.88 -12.63 10.46
CA PRO A 23 8.03 -13.08 9.36
C PRO A 23 8.46 -14.42 8.73
N GLY A 24 9.01 -15.33 9.50
CA GLY A 24 9.36 -16.66 9.03
C GLY A 24 10.45 -16.63 7.95
N GLU A 25 10.20 -17.31 6.82
CA GLU A 25 11.15 -17.36 5.69
C GLU A 25 11.45 -15.99 5.08
N ALA A 26 10.58 -14.99 5.28
CA ALA A 26 10.81 -13.63 4.81
C ALA A 26 11.77 -12.81 5.71
N ALA A 27 12.14 -13.32 6.89
CA ALA A 27 12.96 -12.59 7.85
C ALA A 27 14.31 -12.16 7.28
N GLU A 28 15.02 -13.07 6.64
CA GLU A 28 16.32 -12.77 6.03
C GLU A 28 16.18 -11.80 4.85
N LEU A 29 15.14 -11.97 4.02
CA LEU A 29 14.88 -11.09 2.88
C LEU A 29 14.60 -9.64 3.32
N CYS A 30 13.78 -9.47 4.36
CA CYS A 30 13.37 -8.17 4.87
C CYS A 30 14.33 -7.57 5.90
N GLY A 31 15.25 -8.39 6.44
CA GLY A 31 16.20 -7.94 7.45
C GLY A 31 15.56 -7.67 8.81
N VAL A 32 14.54 -8.47 9.19
CA VAL A 32 13.71 -8.18 10.35
C VAL A 32 13.22 -9.45 11.04
N THR A 33 13.02 -9.37 12.36
CA THR A 33 12.19 -10.30 13.13
C THR A 33 11.11 -9.50 13.87
N VAL A 34 10.01 -10.14 14.22
CA VAL A 34 8.94 -9.55 15.05
C VAL A 34 9.19 -9.96 16.50
N GLU A 35 9.43 -8.96 17.36
CA GLU A 35 9.66 -9.16 18.79
C GLU A 35 8.34 -9.34 19.56
N ASP A 36 7.35 -8.52 19.21
CA ASP A 36 6.03 -8.51 19.85
C ASP A 36 4.98 -8.01 18.87
N PHE A 37 3.71 -8.16 19.22
CA PHE A 37 2.61 -7.61 18.43
C PHE A 37 1.47 -7.15 19.34
N THR A 38 0.71 -6.18 18.86
CA THR A 38 -0.44 -5.64 19.59
C THR A 38 -1.65 -5.45 18.69
N PHE A 39 -2.80 -5.36 19.30
CA PHE A 39 -4.06 -5.06 18.65
C PHE A 39 -4.70 -3.85 19.35
N LEU A 40 -5.01 -2.83 18.58
CA LEU A 40 -5.75 -1.66 19.05
C LEU A 40 -7.25 -1.91 18.90
N ALA A 41 -7.99 -1.80 19.98
CA ALA A 41 -9.46 -1.96 19.94
C ALA A 41 -10.11 -0.81 19.15
N PRO A 42 -11.30 -1.02 18.57
CA PRO A 42 -12.04 0.03 17.90
C PRO A 42 -12.26 1.24 18.83
N GLY A 43 -11.87 2.43 18.38
CA GLY A 43 -12.00 3.68 19.14
C GLY A 43 -10.80 3.99 20.05
N GLU A 44 -9.78 3.15 20.13
CA GLU A 44 -8.50 3.50 20.74
C GLU A 44 -7.75 4.51 19.88
N ALA A 45 -6.89 5.29 20.53
CA ALA A 45 -6.03 6.23 19.83
C ALA A 45 -5.15 5.50 18.79
N MET A 46 -5.05 6.08 17.61
CA MET A 46 -4.18 5.56 16.57
C MET A 46 -2.72 5.79 16.95
N GLU A 47 -1.92 4.76 16.75
CA GLU A 47 -0.46 4.86 16.81
C GLU A 47 0.08 5.48 15.52
N TYR A 48 1.23 6.14 15.62
CA TYR A 48 1.88 6.76 14.47
C TYR A 48 3.30 6.25 14.31
N ASP A 49 3.66 6.04 13.06
CA ASP A 49 5.03 5.80 12.64
C ASP A 49 5.63 7.12 12.15
N ASN A 50 6.92 7.33 12.42
CA ASN A 50 7.66 8.53 12.02
C ASN A 50 8.65 8.21 10.89
N TRP A 51 8.14 7.62 9.81
CA TRP A 51 8.96 7.28 8.65
C TRP A 51 9.13 8.46 7.69
N ASN A 52 10.34 8.63 7.18
CA ASN A 52 10.69 9.67 6.21
C ASN A 52 10.24 11.10 6.65
N LYS A 53 10.32 11.37 7.95
CA LYS A 53 9.87 12.62 8.60
C LYS A 53 8.37 12.90 8.46
N LYS A 54 7.58 11.87 8.14
CA LYS A 54 6.13 11.91 8.13
C LYS A 54 5.59 11.04 9.26
N ARG A 55 4.52 11.51 9.88
CA ARG A 55 3.70 10.70 10.75
C ARG A 55 2.68 9.98 9.89
N ILE A 56 2.66 8.67 9.97
CA ILE A 56 1.68 7.83 9.31
C ILE A 56 0.93 7.00 10.35
N PRO A 57 -0.39 6.83 10.20
CA PRO A 57 -1.17 6.06 11.16
C PRO A 57 -0.78 4.59 11.10
N ALA A 58 -0.76 3.94 12.27
CA ALA A 58 -0.56 2.51 12.44
C ALA A 58 -1.76 1.93 13.22
N PRO A 59 -2.96 1.91 12.61
CA PRO A 59 -4.18 1.48 13.27
C PRO A 59 -4.28 -0.04 13.37
N VAL A 60 -5.18 -0.53 14.24
CA VAL A 60 -5.65 -1.91 14.33
C VAL A 60 -4.59 -2.88 14.83
N PHE A 61 -3.55 -3.13 14.06
CA PHE A 61 -2.57 -4.19 14.36
C PHE A 61 -1.15 -3.70 14.11
N ASN A 62 -0.28 -3.90 15.10
CA ASN A 62 1.12 -3.49 15.03
C ASN A 62 2.03 -4.66 15.41
N ASP A 63 2.98 -4.99 14.53
CA ASP A 63 4.12 -5.86 14.82
C ASP A 63 5.28 -4.97 15.26
N VAL A 64 5.80 -5.18 16.48
CA VAL A 64 6.99 -4.51 17.00
C VAL A 64 8.21 -5.20 16.41
N LEU A 65 9.03 -4.44 15.69
CA LEU A 65 10.10 -4.99 14.87
C LEU A 65 11.45 -4.95 15.58
N GLU A 66 12.28 -5.95 15.28
CA GLU A 66 13.69 -5.97 15.63
C GLU A 66 14.52 -6.11 14.33
N PRO A 67 15.36 -5.13 13.98
CA PRO A 67 16.27 -5.24 12.85
C PRO A 67 17.21 -6.43 13.01
N ALA A 68 17.28 -7.25 11.95
CA ALA A 68 18.11 -8.46 11.92
C ALA A 68 18.68 -8.64 10.51
N PHE A 69 19.60 -9.57 10.34
CA PHE A 69 20.14 -9.95 9.01
C PHE A 69 20.62 -8.78 8.15
N GLY A 70 21.08 -7.68 8.76
CA GLY A 70 21.53 -6.49 8.05
C GLY A 70 20.41 -5.52 7.64
N GLY A 71 19.23 -5.64 8.23
CA GLY A 71 18.16 -4.64 8.12
C GLY A 71 18.44 -3.38 8.90
N THR A 72 17.84 -2.28 8.49
CA THR A 72 17.96 -0.95 9.11
C THR A 72 16.59 -0.44 9.51
N ALA A 73 16.43 -0.04 10.77
CA ALA A 73 15.21 0.63 11.21
C ALA A 73 15.18 2.06 10.67
N GLU A 74 14.07 2.45 10.06
CA GLU A 74 13.89 3.78 9.47
C GLU A 74 12.61 4.48 9.93
N GLY A 75 11.66 3.73 10.50
CA GLY A 75 10.46 4.25 11.14
C GLY A 75 10.31 3.69 12.53
N PHE A 76 9.69 4.46 13.42
CA PHE A 76 9.57 4.12 14.83
C PHE A 76 8.15 4.45 15.30
N PHE A 77 7.57 3.58 16.13
CA PHE A 77 6.31 3.85 16.77
C PHE A 77 6.37 5.06 17.70
N GLU A 78 5.33 5.84 17.74
CA GLU A 78 5.12 6.92 18.68
C GLU A 78 3.90 6.62 19.55
N GLY A 79 4.10 6.61 20.85
CA GLY A 79 3.07 6.32 21.85
C GLY A 79 2.98 4.83 22.22
N ASN A 80 2.10 4.55 23.21
CA ASN A 80 1.91 3.24 23.79
C ASN A 80 3.18 2.69 24.49
N TYR A 81 3.13 1.41 24.93
CA TYR A 81 4.24 0.76 25.66
C TYR A 81 5.46 0.45 24.77
N TYR A 82 5.29 0.46 23.46
CA TYR A 82 6.36 0.23 22.46
C TYR A 82 6.83 1.52 21.79
N ASP A 83 6.64 2.66 22.45
CA ASP A 83 7.17 3.97 21.99
C ASP A 83 8.67 3.90 21.71
N GLY A 84 9.07 4.41 20.53
CA GLY A 84 10.46 4.38 20.07
C GLY A 84 10.95 3.02 19.55
N LYS A 85 10.13 1.97 19.57
CA LYS A 85 10.47 0.69 18.95
C LYS A 85 10.35 0.79 17.42
N PRO A 86 11.15 0.01 16.66
CA PRO A 86 11.09 -0.01 15.21
C PRO A 86 9.70 -0.43 14.69
N ALA A 87 9.15 0.37 13.78
CA ALA A 87 7.89 0.15 13.07
C ALA A 87 8.11 -0.13 11.58
N LEU A 88 9.26 0.29 11.04
CA LEU A 88 9.62 0.07 9.65
C LEU A 88 11.09 -0.28 9.54
N VAL A 89 11.37 -1.39 8.87
CA VAL A 89 12.73 -1.86 8.59
C VAL A 89 12.92 -2.01 7.10
N THR A 90 14.07 -1.55 6.60
CA THR A 90 14.46 -1.69 5.20
C THR A 90 15.71 -2.54 5.06
N LYS A 91 15.82 -3.24 3.94
CA LYS A 91 17.03 -3.99 3.56
C LYS A 91 17.25 -3.98 2.06
N ASN A 92 18.45 -3.63 1.65
CA ASN A 92 18.89 -3.84 0.28
C ASN A 92 19.26 -5.31 0.09
N THR A 93 18.62 -5.98 -0.88
CA THR A 93 18.88 -7.38 -1.23
C THR A 93 19.14 -7.48 -2.72
N GLY A 94 20.40 -7.74 -3.10
CA GLY A 94 20.84 -7.69 -4.49
C GLY A 94 20.61 -6.30 -5.11
N LYS A 95 19.79 -6.23 -6.16
CA LYS A 95 19.38 -4.96 -6.81
C LYS A 95 18.04 -4.42 -6.28
N GLY A 96 17.45 -5.11 -5.32
CA GLY A 96 16.13 -4.79 -4.79
C GLY A 96 16.19 -4.13 -3.42
N LEU A 97 15.07 -3.52 -3.05
CA LEU A 97 14.80 -3.00 -1.72
C LEU A 97 13.61 -3.78 -1.14
N ALA A 98 13.80 -4.41 0.00
CA ALA A 98 12.75 -4.99 0.81
C ALA A 98 12.43 -4.03 1.96
N ILE A 99 11.15 -3.88 2.26
CA ILE A 99 10.62 -3.03 3.33
C ILE A 99 9.62 -3.87 4.10
N TYR A 100 9.77 -3.92 5.42
CA TYR A 100 8.76 -4.48 6.30
C TYR A 100 8.17 -3.35 7.13
N PHE A 101 6.85 -3.16 7.01
CA PHE A 101 6.09 -2.22 7.80
C PHE A 101 5.28 -2.98 8.87
N GLY A 102 5.54 -2.68 10.14
CA GLY A 102 4.90 -3.37 11.26
C GLY A 102 3.44 -2.98 11.48
N GLY A 103 2.99 -1.83 10.97
CA GLY A 103 1.61 -1.38 11.12
C GLY A 103 0.66 -1.96 10.06
N CYS A 104 -0.65 -1.89 10.33
CA CYS A 104 -1.65 -2.09 9.30
C CYS A 104 -1.67 -0.92 8.33
N PHE A 105 -1.92 -1.21 7.05
CA PHE A 105 -2.08 -0.18 6.03
C PHE A 105 -3.42 0.55 6.21
N ALA A 106 -3.34 1.86 6.34
CA ALA A 106 -4.42 2.80 6.14
C ALA A 106 -4.22 3.54 4.81
N GLU A 107 -5.15 4.37 4.40
CA GLU A 107 -5.05 5.16 3.17
C GLU A 107 -3.82 6.07 3.20
N GLU A 108 -3.62 6.78 4.31
CA GLU A 108 -2.47 7.67 4.52
C GLU A 108 -1.13 6.91 4.52
N THR A 109 -1.14 5.66 4.99
CA THR A 109 0.04 4.78 4.92
C THR A 109 0.37 4.45 3.47
N ALA A 110 -0.63 4.08 2.68
CA ALA A 110 -0.44 3.76 1.26
C ALA A 110 0.11 4.98 0.50
N ASP A 111 -0.45 6.16 0.73
CA ASP A 111 0.01 7.41 0.12
C ASP A 111 1.46 7.74 0.50
N ALA A 112 1.83 7.58 1.78
CA ALA A 112 3.19 7.80 2.24
C ALA A 112 4.19 6.83 1.56
N PHE A 113 3.82 5.56 1.38
CA PHE A 113 4.65 4.59 0.66
C PHE A 113 4.77 4.92 -0.83
N LEU A 114 3.69 5.27 -1.50
CA LEU A 114 3.71 5.66 -2.91
C LEU A 114 4.66 6.85 -3.13
N GLU A 115 4.57 7.86 -2.28
CA GLU A 115 5.44 9.04 -2.34
C GLU A 115 6.91 8.69 -2.05
N ALA A 116 7.19 8.02 -0.93
CA ALA A 116 8.56 7.68 -0.53
C ALA A 116 9.26 6.77 -1.55
N LEU A 117 8.52 5.87 -2.18
CA LEU A 117 9.04 4.98 -3.21
C LEU A 117 9.02 5.58 -4.62
N SER A 118 8.56 6.82 -4.75
CA SER A 118 8.40 7.51 -6.03
C SER A 118 7.58 6.70 -7.04
N ILE A 119 6.52 6.03 -6.55
CA ILE A 119 5.60 5.27 -7.39
C ILE A 119 4.55 6.23 -7.92
N GLN A 120 4.45 6.34 -9.22
CA GLN A 120 3.48 7.20 -9.89
C GLN A 120 2.34 6.37 -10.48
N THR A 121 1.15 6.98 -10.54
CA THR A 121 0.05 6.40 -11.31
C THR A 121 0.48 6.18 -12.76
N PRO A 122 0.07 5.08 -13.40
CA PRO A 122 0.37 4.83 -14.82
C PRO A 122 -0.30 5.83 -15.76
N ALA A 123 -1.25 6.62 -15.29
CA ALA A 123 -2.00 7.61 -16.06
C ALA A 123 -2.14 8.95 -15.29
N PRO A 124 -1.08 9.77 -15.17
CA PRO A 124 -1.14 11.05 -14.44
C PRO A 124 -2.06 12.09 -15.10
N TRP A 125 -2.46 11.82 -16.32
CA TRP A 125 -3.42 12.62 -17.09
C TRP A 125 -4.89 12.29 -16.81
N LEU A 126 -5.17 11.26 -16.00
CA LEU A 126 -6.50 10.79 -15.62
C LEU A 126 -6.71 11.01 -14.12
N VAL A 127 -7.81 11.66 -13.76
CA VAL A 127 -8.27 11.79 -12.37
C VAL A 127 -9.55 10.99 -12.22
N LEU A 128 -9.56 10.08 -11.26
CA LEU A 128 -10.68 9.22 -10.94
C LEU A 128 -11.29 9.59 -9.60
N PRO A 129 -12.61 9.58 -9.47
CA PRO A 129 -13.28 9.70 -8.18
C PRO A 129 -13.24 8.36 -7.43
N GLU A 130 -13.58 8.39 -6.16
CA GLU A 130 -13.77 7.20 -5.34
C GLU A 130 -14.81 6.25 -5.97
N GLY A 131 -14.52 4.95 -5.99
CA GLY A 131 -15.35 3.90 -6.59
C GLY A 131 -15.10 3.71 -8.09
N CYS A 132 -14.09 4.37 -8.64
CA CYS A 132 -13.55 4.07 -9.96
C CYS A 132 -12.15 3.50 -9.82
N GLU A 133 -11.80 2.55 -10.68
CA GLU A 133 -10.50 1.88 -10.71
C GLU A 133 -9.84 2.04 -12.07
N LEU A 134 -8.51 2.09 -12.06
CA LEU A 134 -7.67 2.09 -13.24
C LEU A 134 -6.82 0.84 -13.30
N ALA A 135 -6.91 0.10 -14.38
CA ALA A 135 -5.96 -0.95 -14.72
C ALA A 135 -5.24 -0.63 -16.04
N LYS A 136 -3.96 -0.97 -16.13
CA LYS A 136 -3.18 -0.83 -17.36
C LYS A 136 -2.72 -2.20 -17.87
N ARG A 137 -2.93 -2.46 -19.17
CA ARG A 137 -2.40 -3.64 -19.85
C ARG A 137 -1.83 -3.23 -21.21
N GLY A 138 -0.53 -3.40 -21.37
CA GLY A 138 0.20 -2.90 -22.53
C GLY A 138 0.05 -1.39 -22.67
N ASP A 139 -0.48 -0.94 -23.78
CA ASP A 139 -0.77 0.46 -24.11
C ASP A 139 -2.22 0.90 -23.77
N GLN A 140 -3.03 -0.03 -23.26
CA GLN A 140 -4.44 0.22 -22.97
C GLN A 140 -4.65 0.51 -21.48
N TYR A 141 -5.59 1.43 -21.20
CA TYR A 141 -6.03 1.80 -19.87
C TYR A 141 -7.51 1.45 -19.72
N PHE A 142 -7.83 0.67 -18.70
CA PHE A 142 -9.19 0.25 -18.38
C PHE A 142 -9.68 1.07 -17.21
N VAL A 143 -10.74 1.82 -17.38
CA VAL A 143 -11.43 2.56 -16.32
C VAL A 143 -12.72 1.83 -16.00
N LEU A 144 -12.94 1.52 -14.74
CA LEU A 144 -14.06 0.74 -14.24
C LEU A 144 -14.81 1.54 -13.19
N ASN A 145 -16.10 1.77 -13.39
CA ASN A 145 -16.98 2.34 -12.38
C ASN A 145 -17.69 1.21 -11.62
N TYR A 146 -17.41 1.03 -10.35
CA TYR A 146 -18.03 -0.01 -9.50
C TYR A 146 -19.32 0.45 -8.82
N LYS A 147 -19.75 1.69 -9.04
CA LYS A 147 -20.94 2.25 -8.39
C LYS A 147 -22.20 2.01 -9.21
N ALA A 148 -23.33 1.93 -8.51
CA ALA A 148 -24.66 1.91 -9.11
C ALA A 148 -25.11 3.30 -9.63
N GLN A 149 -24.27 4.32 -9.48
CA GLN A 149 -24.46 5.68 -10.00
C GLN A 149 -23.38 5.98 -11.04
N SER A 150 -23.69 6.89 -11.97
CA SER A 150 -22.65 7.45 -12.85
C SER A 150 -21.62 8.22 -12.04
N CYS A 151 -20.41 8.31 -12.55
CA CYS A 151 -19.35 9.11 -11.98
C CYS A 151 -18.67 9.96 -13.05
N GLU A 152 -18.11 11.09 -12.63
CA GLU A 152 -17.34 11.96 -13.52
C GLU A 152 -15.85 11.71 -13.34
N ILE A 153 -15.16 11.47 -14.45
CA ILE A 153 -13.70 11.40 -14.52
C ILE A 153 -13.16 12.65 -15.21
N THR A 154 -11.91 13.00 -14.95
CA THR A 154 -11.25 14.13 -15.64
C THR A 154 -10.07 13.64 -16.47
N LEU A 155 -10.08 13.94 -17.75
CA LEU A 155 -9.05 13.61 -18.73
C LEU A 155 -8.28 14.89 -19.08
N LYS A 156 -7.00 14.96 -18.71
CA LYS A 156 -6.10 16.12 -18.97
C LYS A 156 -5.50 16.10 -20.38
N LYS A 157 -5.82 15.08 -21.17
CA LYS A 157 -5.47 14.96 -22.57
C LYS A 157 -6.57 14.25 -23.34
N LYS A 158 -6.59 14.42 -24.64
CA LYS A 158 -7.47 13.72 -25.56
C LYS A 158 -7.07 12.25 -25.66
N VAL A 159 -8.03 11.35 -25.57
CA VAL A 159 -7.85 9.90 -25.67
C VAL A 159 -9.02 9.29 -26.46
N THR A 160 -8.82 8.10 -27.03
CA THR A 160 -9.88 7.37 -27.73
C THR A 160 -10.42 6.25 -26.85
N ASP A 161 -11.73 6.22 -26.64
CA ASP A 161 -12.38 5.04 -26.06
C ASP A 161 -12.57 3.97 -27.15
N ARG A 162 -11.88 2.84 -27.02
CA ARG A 162 -11.92 1.75 -27.99
C ARG A 162 -13.28 1.04 -28.10
N LEU A 163 -14.10 1.10 -27.05
CA LEU A 163 -15.39 0.44 -27.05
C LEU A 163 -16.39 1.17 -27.94
N THR A 164 -16.31 2.50 -27.98
CA THR A 164 -17.23 3.35 -28.75
C THR A 164 -16.59 3.96 -30.00
N GLY A 165 -15.27 4.03 -30.05
CA GLY A 165 -14.50 4.74 -31.06
C GLY A 165 -14.48 6.26 -30.87
N ASN A 166 -15.08 6.78 -29.83
CA ASN A 166 -15.17 8.22 -29.56
C ASN A 166 -13.86 8.77 -28.99
N GLU A 167 -13.50 9.97 -29.41
CA GLU A 167 -12.47 10.77 -28.76
C GLU A 167 -13.09 11.53 -27.56
N ILE A 168 -12.47 11.42 -26.40
CA ILE A 168 -12.93 12.05 -25.17
C ILE A 168 -11.81 12.88 -24.51
N GLU A 169 -12.18 14.00 -23.91
CA GLU A 169 -11.27 14.94 -23.22
C GLU A 169 -12.05 15.73 -22.17
N GLY A 170 -11.37 16.25 -21.16
CA GLY A 170 -11.99 17.03 -20.09
C GLY A 170 -12.81 16.16 -19.14
N THR A 171 -13.95 16.68 -18.68
CA THR A 171 -14.87 15.94 -17.83
C THR A 171 -15.71 15.00 -18.65
N TYR A 172 -15.76 13.73 -18.27
CA TYR A 172 -16.52 12.69 -18.96
C TYR A 172 -17.29 11.84 -17.95
N GLU A 173 -18.57 11.63 -18.22
CA GLU A 173 -19.44 10.79 -17.39
C GLU A 173 -19.30 9.32 -17.76
N VAL A 174 -18.98 8.49 -16.76
CA VAL A 174 -18.96 7.03 -16.88
C VAL A 174 -20.24 6.47 -16.26
N ALA A 175 -21.01 5.75 -17.05
CA ALA A 175 -22.28 5.15 -16.63
C ALA A 175 -22.12 4.24 -15.37
N PRO A 176 -23.21 3.95 -14.65
CA PRO A 176 -23.23 2.95 -13.59
C PRO A 176 -22.64 1.62 -14.10
N TYR A 177 -21.68 1.06 -13.34
CA TYR A 177 -20.96 -0.16 -13.74
C TYR A 177 -20.31 -0.10 -15.13
N GLY A 178 -20.09 1.12 -15.61
CA GLY A 178 -19.52 1.38 -16.93
C GLY A 178 -18.02 1.06 -17.00
N VAL A 179 -17.58 0.77 -18.21
CA VAL A 179 -16.17 0.49 -18.53
C VAL A 179 -15.75 1.37 -19.70
N LEU A 180 -14.55 1.94 -19.61
CA LEU A 180 -13.86 2.57 -20.74
C LEU A 180 -12.57 1.81 -21.04
N VAL A 181 -12.19 1.74 -22.29
CA VAL A 181 -10.91 1.20 -22.76
C VAL A 181 -10.19 2.31 -23.53
N LEU A 182 -9.26 2.98 -22.88
CA LEU A 182 -8.61 4.19 -23.37
C LEU A 182 -7.24 3.89 -24.01
N LEU A 183 -6.97 4.63 -25.11
CA LEU A 183 -5.69 4.62 -25.82
C LEU A 183 -5.04 6.01 -25.80
#